data_1850c0e571a357655d3a2d0b6b208b4d
#
_entry.id   1850c0e571a357655d3a2d0b6b208b4d
#
_cell.length_a   1.000
_cell.length_b   1.000
_cell.length_c   1.000
_cell.angle_alpha   90.00
_cell.angle_beta   90.00
_cell.angle_gamma   90.00
#
_symmetry.space_group_name_H-M   'P 1'
#
loop_
_entity.id
_entity.type
_entity.pdbx_description
1 polymer ?
#
loop_
_entity_poly.entity_id
_entity_poly.type
_entity_poly.pdbx_seq_one_letter_code
_entity_poly.pdbx_strand_id
1 'polypeptide(L)'
;AAQTEFARDPTFGYSHSHLPEYVEEKTEGSYRAEDVTVIGLPELRACDYDGIEEKIEQVSDFGKVCVDATCYADVKVFCVSLFRAMAKGRRFMFRSAAGLVKVMGGISNKPLLTRDEMVTLDSAAGGVVVVGSHTAKTTAQLEELLTLEDTVPIEFDSDTVLDGDEALLREVDHCVALEEQAIAAGRTAVCYSRRTLHSLAD
;
A
#
# COMPACT_ATOMS: atom_id res chain seq x y z
N ALA A 1 1.31 12.64 9.31
CA ALA A 1 2.01 11.77 8.34
C ALA A 1 3.53 11.94 8.44
N ALA A 2 4.07 13.17 8.46
CA ALA A 2 5.52 13.42 8.53
C ALA A 2 6.25 12.89 9.80
N GLN A 3 5.52 12.35 10.75
CA GLN A 3 6.07 11.74 11.98
C GLN A 3 6.07 10.21 11.95
N THR A 4 5.66 9.60 10.84
CA THR A 4 5.63 8.14 10.67
C THR A 4 6.96 7.61 10.14
N GLU A 5 7.17 6.30 10.24
CA GLU A 5 8.32 5.62 9.64
C GLU A 5 8.43 5.85 8.12
N PHE A 6 7.30 5.95 7.43
CA PHE A 6 7.24 6.21 5.98
C PHE A 6 7.83 7.56 5.57
N ALA A 7 7.76 8.56 6.45
CA ALA A 7 8.36 9.88 6.19
C ALA A 7 9.89 9.82 6.16
N ARG A 8 10.48 8.80 6.78
CA ARG A 8 11.94 8.60 6.88
C ARG A 8 12.49 7.64 5.83
N ASP A 9 11.63 7.17 4.90
CA ASP A 9 12.06 6.30 3.82
C ASP A 9 13.11 7.01 2.96
N PRO A 10 14.25 6.37 2.66
CA PRO A 10 15.34 7.00 1.89
C PRO A 10 14.93 7.45 0.49
N THR A 11 14.00 6.73 -0.14
CA THR A 11 13.54 6.99 -1.52
C THR A 11 12.26 7.81 -1.56
N PHE A 12 11.30 7.46 -0.72
CA PHE A 12 9.93 8.01 -0.77
C PHE A 12 9.60 8.92 0.43
N GLY A 13 10.56 9.16 1.31
CA GLY A 13 10.40 10.00 2.49
C GLY A 13 9.91 11.41 2.18
N TYR A 14 9.33 12.09 3.15
CA TYR A 14 8.75 13.42 3.02
C TYR A 14 8.74 14.16 4.36
N SER A 15 8.71 15.50 4.29
CA SER A 15 8.80 16.36 5.46
C SER A 15 7.44 16.95 5.87
N HIS A 16 6.50 17.05 4.93
CA HIS A 16 5.24 17.75 5.12
C HIS A 16 4.05 16.80 5.25
N SER A 17 3.18 17.05 6.22
CA SER A 17 1.89 16.31 6.37
C SER A 17 0.72 17.00 5.66
N HIS A 18 0.82 18.30 5.41
CA HIS A 18 -0.15 19.06 4.64
C HIS A 18 0.02 18.73 3.16
N LEU A 19 -1.04 18.24 2.52
CA LEU A 19 -0.92 17.68 1.16
C LEU A 19 -0.47 18.69 0.09
N PRO A 20 -0.90 19.96 0.07
CA PRO A 20 -0.34 20.97 -0.83
C PRO A 20 1.17 21.14 -0.69
N GLU A 21 1.68 21.25 0.54
CA GLU A 21 3.12 21.35 0.80
C GLU A 21 3.86 20.07 0.41
N TYR A 22 3.24 18.90 0.62
CA TYR A 22 3.76 17.63 0.14
C TYR A 22 3.87 17.60 -1.40
N VAL A 23 2.87 18.14 -2.11
CA VAL A 23 2.91 18.25 -3.58
C VAL A 23 4.07 19.14 -4.01
N GLU A 24 4.24 20.30 -3.39
CA GLU A 24 5.36 21.20 -3.69
C GLU A 24 6.71 20.53 -3.41
N GLU A 25 6.87 19.86 -2.27
CA GLU A 25 8.08 19.11 -1.92
C GLU A 25 8.40 18.04 -2.96
N LYS A 26 7.41 17.21 -3.34
CA LYS A 26 7.61 16.08 -4.26
C LYS A 26 7.74 16.47 -5.73
N THR A 27 7.42 17.70 -6.06
CA THR A 27 7.60 18.26 -7.41
C THR A 27 8.75 19.25 -7.48
N GLU A 28 9.57 19.30 -6.41
CA GLU A 28 10.74 20.19 -6.32
C GLU A 28 10.36 21.66 -6.62
N GLY A 29 9.18 22.08 -6.15
CA GLY A 29 8.65 23.43 -6.35
C GLY A 29 8.03 23.70 -7.73
N SER A 30 7.95 22.67 -8.61
CA SER A 30 7.30 22.83 -9.93
C SER A 30 5.80 23.11 -9.81
N TYR A 31 5.17 22.68 -8.73
CA TYR A 31 3.81 23.02 -8.33
C TYR A 31 3.85 23.61 -6.94
N ARG A 32 3.48 24.88 -6.82
CA ARG A 32 3.44 25.59 -5.55
C ARG A 32 2.26 25.12 -4.69
N ALA A 33 2.42 25.08 -3.39
CA ALA A 33 1.37 24.67 -2.47
C ALA A 33 0.10 25.55 -2.61
N GLU A 34 0.30 26.84 -2.89
CA GLU A 34 -0.79 27.81 -3.10
C GLU A 34 -1.61 27.57 -4.39
N ASP A 35 -1.02 26.90 -5.40
CA ASP A 35 -1.68 26.58 -6.67
C ASP A 35 -2.45 25.25 -6.63
N VAL A 36 -2.33 24.51 -5.54
CA VAL A 36 -3.02 23.23 -5.38
C VAL A 36 -4.46 23.44 -4.96
N THR A 37 -5.40 22.97 -5.77
CA THR A 37 -6.82 23.00 -5.41
C THR A 37 -7.08 22.05 -4.25
N VAL A 38 -7.71 22.54 -3.16
CA VAL A 38 -8.07 21.73 -2.01
C VAL A 38 -9.59 21.57 -1.93
N ILE A 39 -10.03 20.33 -1.77
CA ILE A 39 -11.40 19.96 -1.44
C ILE A 39 -11.39 19.49 0.01
N GLY A 40 -11.90 20.31 0.91
CA GLY A 40 -11.82 20.08 2.34
C GLY A 40 -13.05 19.38 2.94
N LEU A 41 -12.91 18.97 4.21
CA LEU A 41 -14.01 18.36 4.96
C LEU A 41 -15.28 19.20 5.06
N PRO A 42 -15.23 20.55 5.21
CA PRO A 42 -16.43 21.35 5.31
C PRO A 42 -17.36 21.22 4.10
N GLU A 43 -16.82 21.31 2.89
CA GLU A 43 -17.60 21.19 1.64
C GLU A 43 -18.06 19.75 1.37
N LEU A 44 -17.22 18.75 1.69
CA LEU A 44 -17.61 17.34 1.60
C LEU A 44 -18.76 17.00 2.54
N ARG A 45 -18.73 17.49 3.78
CA ARG A 45 -19.79 17.23 4.78
C ARG A 45 -21.03 18.07 4.57
N ALA A 46 -20.91 19.20 3.90
CA ALA A 46 -22.07 19.97 3.42
C ALA A 46 -22.74 19.30 2.21
N CYS A 47 -22.14 18.27 1.60
CA CYS A 47 -22.58 17.67 0.34
C CYS A 47 -22.67 18.73 -0.79
N ASP A 48 -21.73 19.66 -0.81
CA ASP A 48 -21.67 20.72 -1.81
C ASP A 48 -21.17 20.18 -3.16
N TYR A 49 -22.00 19.36 -3.78
CA TYR A 49 -21.65 18.69 -5.03
C TYR A 49 -21.32 19.67 -6.15
N ASP A 50 -22.05 20.77 -6.24
CA ASP A 50 -21.90 21.73 -7.33
C ASP A 50 -20.64 22.58 -7.14
N GLY A 51 -20.34 23.03 -5.91
CA GLY A 51 -19.11 23.76 -5.60
C GLY A 51 -17.86 22.91 -5.74
N ILE A 52 -17.92 21.62 -5.35
CA ILE A 52 -16.81 20.67 -5.55
C ILE A 52 -16.59 20.44 -7.06
N GLU A 53 -17.66 20.23 -7.83
CA GLU A 53 -17.58 20.05 -9.29
C GLU A 53 -16.97 21.26 -9.97
N GLU A 54 -17.42 22.48 -9.63
CA GLU A 54 -16.86 23.72 -10.16
C GLU A 54 -15.35 23.84 -9.88
N LYS A 55 -14.90 23.57 -8.65
CA LYS A 55 -13.48 23.53 -8.32
C LYS A 55 -12.69 22.57 -9.21
N ILE A 56 -13.22 21.36 -9.43
CA ILE A 56 -12.58 20.35 -10.28
C ILE A 56 -12.53 20.80 -11.74
N GLU A 57 -13.57 21.45 -12.23
CA GLU A 57 -13.65 21.94 -13.62
C GLU A 57 -12.68 23.09 -13.90
N GLN A 58 -12.38 23.91 -12.90
CA GLN A 58 -11.42 25.02 -13.01
C GLN A 58 -9.96 24.55 -13.13
N VAL A 59 -9.67 23.31 -12.73
CA VAL A 59 -8.30 22.77 -12.79
C VAL A 59 -7.94 22.43 -14.24
N SER A 60 -6.81 22.94 -14.71
CA SER A 60 -6.26 22.72 -16.06
C SER A 60 -4.78 22.38 -16.02
N ASP A 61 -4.20 22.09 -17.17
CA ASP A 61 -2.75 21.97 -17.37
C ASP A 61 -2.03 21.07 -16.35
N PHE A 62 -2.61 19.90 -16.10
CA PHE A 62 -2.08 18.95 -15.11
C PHE A 62 -2.09 19.48 -13.66
N GLY A 63 -2.91 20.48 -13.37
CA GLY A 63 -3.09 21.03 -12.03
C GLY A 63 -3.41 19.95 -11.01
N LYS A 64 -3.06 20.20 -9.76
CA LYS A 64 -3.19 19.22 -8.67
C LYS A 64 -4.41 19.51 -7.83
N VAL A 65 -5.09 18.43 -7.44
CA VAL A 65 -6.23 18.47 -6.50
C VAL A 65 -5.92 17.58 -5.31
N CYS A 66 -5.98 18.15 -4.12
CA CYS A 66 -5.91 17.42 -2.87
C CYS A 66 -7.32 17.30 -2.26
N VAL A 67 -7.66 16.13 -1.78
CA VAL A 67 -8.97 15.85 -1.18
C VAL A 67 -8.78 15.35 0.25
N ASP A 68 -9.30 16.07 1.22
CA ASP A 68 -9.28 15.67 2.62
C ASP A 68 -10.51 14.83 2.94
N ALA A 69 -10.30 13.57 3.28
CA ALA A 69 -11.37 12.67 3.66
C ALA A 69 -10.99 11.84 4.88
N THR A 70 -11.91 11.65 5.81
CA THR A 70 -11.70 10.86 7.04
C THR A 70 -12.51 9.58 7.07
N CYS A 71 -13.50 9.45 6.19
CA CYS A 71 -14.34 8.26 6.09
C CYS A 71 -14.84 8.05 4.66
N TYR A 72 -15.40 6.87 4.40
CA TYR A 72 -15.94 6.55 3.08
C TYR A 72 -17.11 7.44 2.66
N ALA A 73 -17.84 8.05 3.60
CA ALA A 73 -18.90 9.00 3.25
C ALA A 73 -18.35 10.26 2.58
N ASP A 74 -17.25 10.82 3.13
CA ASP A 74 -16.56 11.97 2.55
C ASP A 74 -16.10 11.64 1.12
N VAL A 75 -15.47 10.46 0.92
CA VAL A 75 -15.01 10.01 -0.40
C VAL A 75 -16.16 9.82 -1.38
N LYS A 76 -17.33 9.33 -0.91
CA LYS A 76 -18.52 9.18 -1.77
C LYS A 76 -19.02 10.53 -2.28
N VAL A 77 -19.07 11.55 -1.43
CA VAL A 77 -19.47 12.90 -1.85
C VAL A 77 -18.52 13.42 -2.92
N PHE A 78 -17.21 13.31 -2.71
CA PHE A 78 -16.23 13.67 -3.74
C PHE A 78 -16.45 12.91 -5.06
N CYS A 79 -16.65 11.58 -4.98
CA CYS A 79 -16.84 10.75 -6.17
C CYS A 79 -18.08 11.15 -7.00
N VAL A 80 -19.14 11.64 -6.38
CA VAL A 80 -20.31 12.14 -7.14
C VAL A 80 -19.92 13.31 -8.03
N SER A 81 -19.27 14.32 -7.48
CA SER A 81 -18.81 15.49 -8.24
C SER A 81 -17.74 15.13 -9.28
N LEU A 82 -16.83 14.23 -8.92
CA LEU A 82 -15.82 13.69 -9.83
C LEU A 82 -16.47 13.00 -11.04
N PHE A 83 -17.45 12.13 -10.83
CA PHE A 83 -18.14 11.44 -11.93
C PHE A 83 -18.96 12.40 -12.82
N ARG A 84 -19.53 13.45 -12.25
CA ARG A 84 -20.18 14.50 -13.04
C ARG A 84 -19.18 15.21 -13.96
N ALA A 85 -18.01 15.59 -13.44
CA ALA A 85 -16.94 16.19 -14.23
C ALA A 85 -16.40 15.23 -15.30
N MET A 86 -16.25 13.94 -14.99
CA MET A 86 -15.87 12.91 -15.96
C MET A 86 -16.91 12.73 -17.06
N ALA A 87 -18.20 12.78 -16.73
CA ALA A 87 -19.28 12.70 -17.70
C ALA A 87 -19.28 13.88 -18.70
N LYS A 88 -18.73 15.04 -18.27
CA LYS A 88 -18.49 16.20 -19.13
C LYS A 88 -17.18 16.12 -19.95
N GLY A 89 -16.48 14.98 -19.89
CA GLY A 89 -15.27 14.73 -20.67
C GLY A 89 -13.95 15.07 -19.95
N ARG A 90 -13.98 15.47 -18.68
CA ARG A 90 -12.74 15.69 -17.90
C ARG A 90 -12.03 14.36 -17.65
N ARG A 91 -10.70 14.38 -17.71
CA ARG A 91 -9.84 13.20 -17.47
C ARG A 91 -8.93 13.46 -16.29
N PHE A 92 -8.76 12.44 -15.44
CA PHE A 92 -7.99 12.52 -14.21
C PHE A 92 -7.00 11.39 -14.12
N MET A 93 -5.86 11.68 -13.50
CA MET A 93 -4.92 10.69 -13.00
C MET A 93 -4.99 10.71 -11.46
N PHE A 94 -5.01 9.54 -10.85
CA PHE A 94 -5.17 9.41 -9.41
C PHE A 94 -3.89 8.92 -8.74
N ARG A 95 -3.51 9.59 -7.66
CA ARG A 95 -2.60 9.07 -6.65
C ARG A 95 -3.39 8.90 -5.37
N SER A 96 -3.77 7.68 -5.06
CA SER A 96 -4.71 7.42 -3.97
C SER A 96 -4.38 6.14 -3.21
N ALA A 97 -4.98 5.98 -2.03
CA ALA A 97 -5.06 4.72 -1.33
C ALA A 97 -6.26 3.89 -1.81
N ALA A 98 -6.33 2.64 -1.35
CA ALA A 98 -7.38 1.68 -1.73
C ALA A 98 -8.81 2.18 -1.47
N GLY A 99 -9.00 3.10 -0.52
CA GLY A 99 -10.31 3.66 -0.17
C GLY A 99 -11.01 4.36 -1.33
N LEU A 100 -10.28 5.13 -2.15
CA LEU A 100 -10.86 5.77 -3.34
C LEU A 100 -11.29 4.72 -4.37
N VAL A 101 -10.42 3.74 -4.65
CA VAL A 101 -10.71 2.64 -5.60
C VAL A 101 -11.96 1.88 -5.19
N LYS A 102 -12.09 1.57 -3.89
CA LYS A 102 -13.28 0.92 -3.32
C LYS A 102 -14.56 1.72 -3.60
N VAL A 103 -14.54 3.02 -3.34
CA VAL A 103 -15.73 3.88 -3.51
C VAL A 103 -16.06 4.07 -4.97
N MET A 104 -15.08 4.37 -5.82
CA MET A 104 -15.27 4.52 -7.27
C MET A 104 -15.79 3.24 -7.92
N GLY A 105 -15.30 2.09 -7.50
CA GLY A 105 -15.73 0.78 -7.99
C GLY A 105 -17.05 0.27 -7.41
N GLY A 106 -17.67 1.01 -6.49
CA GLY A 106 -18.91 0.56 -5.83
C GLY A 106 -18.75 -0.72 -5.00
N ILE A 107 -17.53 -1.01 -4.53
CA ILE A 107 -17.22 -2.26 -3.83
C ILE A 107 -17.82 -2.24 -2.43
N SER A 108 -18.71 -3.17 -2.16
CA SER A 108 -19.36 -3.32 -0.86
C SER A 108 -18.39 -3.76 0.23
N ASN A 109 -18.73 -3.48 1.49
CA ASN A 109 -18.02 -4.08 2.61
C ASN A 109 -18.28 -5.58 2.64
N LYS A 110 -17.22 -6.34 2.90
CA LYS A 110 -17.31 -7.77 3.21
C LYS A 110 -16.80 -7.96 4.64
N PRO A 111 -17.40 -8.83 5.44
CA PRO A 111 -16.82 -9.27 6.72
C PRO A 111 -15.42 -9.83 6.52
N LEU A 112 -14.65 -9.92 7.60
CA LEU A 112 -13.37 -10.64 7.56
C LEU A 112 -13.65 -12.09 7.15
N LEU A 113 -12.77 -12.61 6.28
CA LEU A 113 -12.86 -14.00 5.85
C LEU A 113 -12.67 -14.94 7.04
N THR A 114 -13.51 -15.96 7.09
CA THR A 114 -13.35 -17.06 8.04
C THR A 114 -12.36 -18.11 7.49
N ARG A 115 -11.89 -19.01 8.36
CA ARG A 115 -11.03 -20.12 7.94
C ARG A 115 -11.67 -20.93 6.80
N ASP A 116 -12.96 -21.24 6.91
CA ASP A 116 -13.69 -22.08 5.94
C ASP A 116 -13.87 -21.38 4.58
N GLU A 117 -13.84 -20.04 4.55
CA GLU A 117 -13.86 -19.27 3.31
C GLU A 117 -12.47 -19.17 2.65
N MET A 118 -11.39 -19.29 3.43
CA MET A 118 -10.02 -19.18 2.93
C MET A 118 -9.40 -20.53 2.55
N VAL A 119 -9.71 -21.57 3.33
CA VAL A 119 -9.16 -22.92 3.14
C VAL A 119 -10.16 -23.75 2.35
N THR A 120 -9.90 -23.89 1.06
CA THR A 120 -10.81 -24.61 0.13
C THR A 120 -10.42 -26.09 -0.08
N LEU A 121 -9.27 -26.51 0.43
CA LEU A 121 -8.77 -27.87 0.31
C LEU A 121 -8.62 -28.50 1.69
N ASP A 122 -9.24 -29.65 1.89
CA ASP A 122 -8.98 -30.53 3.03
C ASP A 122 -7.74 -31.38 2.69
N SER A 123 -6.57 -30.84 2.96
CA SER A 123 -5.28 -31.44 2.69
C SER A 123 -4.48 -31.58 3.97
N ALA A 124 -3.81 -32.73 4.12
CA ALA A 124 -2.83 -32.94 5.20
C ALA A 124 -1.48 -32.25 4.91
N ALA A 125 -1.30 -31.67 3.73
CA ALA A 125 -0.10 -30.90 3.39
C ALA A 125 -0.07 -29.59 4.20
N GLY A 126 1.12 -29.10 4.47
CA GLY A 126 1.34 -27.81 5.10
C GLY A 126 1.02 -26.65 4.15
N GLY A 127 1.19 -25.43 4.64
CA GLY A 127 1.02 -24.19 3.88
C GLY A 127 2.33 -23.46 3.64
N VAL A 128 2.25 -22.36 2.86
CA VAL A 128 3.37 -21.43 2.66
C VAL A 128 2.92 -20.02 3.06
N VAL A 129 3.79 -19.32 3.80
CA VAL A 129 3.65 -17.89 4.11
C VAL A 129 4.92 -17.19 3.63
N VAL A 130 4.76 -16.13 2.84
CA VAL A 130 5.89 -15.34 2.32
C VAL A 130 5.85 -13.95 2.92
N VAL A 131 6.96 -13.49 3.52
CA VAL A 131 7.08 -12.20 4.20
C VAL A 131 8.25 -11.40 3.65
N GLY A 132 7.98 -10.46 2.73
CA GLY A 132 8.99 -9.58 2.13
C GLY A 132 9.10 -8.20 2.78
N SER A 133 8.07 -7.73 3.47
CA SER A 133 8.03 -6.37 4.02
C SER A 133 8.94 -6.20 5.25
N HIS A 134 9.70 -5.10 5.31
CA HIS A 134 10.61 -4.73 6.40
C HIS A 134 10.03 -3.72 7.39
N THR A 135 8.73 -3.38 7.29
CA THR A 135 8.12 -2.45 8.25
C THR A 135 8.13 -3.04 9.67
N ALA A 136 8.21 -2.18 10.68
CA ALA A 136 8.18 -2.60 12.08
C ALA A 136 6.94 -3.45 12.41
N LYS A 137 5.78 -3.08 11.81
CA LYS A 137 4.54 -3.84 11.98
C LYS A 137 4.65 -5.27 11.41
N THR A 138 5.20 -5.43 10.22
CA THR A 138 5.35 -6.75 9.60
C THR A 138 6.38 -7.60 10.36
N THR A 139 7.44 -6.98 10.89
CA THR A 139 8.41 -7.67 11.73
C THR A 139 7.75 -8.23 13.00
N ALA A 140 6.96 -7.41 13.71
CA ALA A 140 6.23 -7.86 14.89
C ALA A 140 5.19 -8.97 14.55
N GLN A 141 4.54 -8.89 13.39
CA GLN A 141 3.64 -9.95 12.92
C GLN A 141 4.38 -11.26 12.60
N LEU A 142 5.57 -11.17 12.02
CA LEU A 142 6.43 -12.34 11.76
C LEU A 142 6.90 -12.98 13.06
N GLU A 143 7.38 -12.19 14.02
CA GLU A 143 7.79 -12.66 15.33
C GLU A 143 6.68 -13.45 16.02
N GLU A 144 5.45 -12.93 16.01
CA GLU A 144 4.28 -13.62 16.56
C GLU A 144 3.97 -14.91 15.79
N LEU A 145 3.99 -14.88 14.46
CA LEU A 145 3.74 -16.05 13.62
C LEU A 145 4.73 -17.18 13.92
N LEU A 146 6.01 -16.86 14.11
CA LEU A 146 7.06 -17.85 14.38
C LEU A 146 6.98 -18.47 15.80
N THR A 147 6.10 -17.99 16.66
CA THR A 147 5.83 -18.66 17.97
C THR A 147 4.95 -19.89 17.82
N LEU A 148 4.28 -20.06 16.67
CA LEU A 148 3.39 -21.20 16.42
C LEU A 148 4.20 -22.48 16.16
N GLU A 149 3.88 -23.58 16.85
CA GLU A 149 4.63 -24.84 16.80
C GLU A 149 4.66 -25.50 15.41
N ASP A 150 3.61 -25.29 14.60
CA ASP A 150 3.47 -25.88 13.27
C ASP A 150 4.17 -25.09 12.18
N THR A 151 4.91 -24.03 12.52
CA THR A 151 5.66 -23.23 11.54
C THR A 151 7.11 -23.69 11.41
N VAL A 152 7.67 -23.55 10.21
CA VAL A 152 9.09 -23.77 9.91
C VAL A 152 9.66 -22.45 9.38
N PRO A 153 10.49 -21.74 10.15
CA PRO A 153 11.12 -20.51 9.68
C PRO A 153 12.17 -20.80 8.61
N ILE A 154 12.11 -20.05 7.50
CA ILE A 154 13.06 -20.12 6.39
C ILE A 154 13.47 -18.68 6.07
N GLU A 155 14.66 -18.28 6.50
CA GLU A 155 15.19 -16.98 6.15
C GLU A 155 15.82 -17.04 4.76
N PHE A 156 15.30 -16.24 3.84
CA PHE A 156 15.89 -16.01 2.54
C PHE A 156 17.01 -14.97 2.65
N ASP A 157 18.23 -15.35 2.33
CA ASP A 157 19.36 -14.43 2.33
C ASP A 157 19.33 -13.50 1.11
N SER A 158 18.63 -12.37 1.30
CA SER A 158 18.46 -11.35 0.24
C SER A 158 19.78 -10.69 -0.18
N ASP A 159 20.87 -10.80 0.61
CA ASP A 159 22.16 -10.22 0.26
C ASP A 159 22.87 -10.99 -0.86
N THR A 160 22.47 -12.25 -1.12
CA THR A 160 23.00 -13.05 -2.23
C THR A 160 22.80 -12.41 -3.60
N VAL A 161 21.85 -11.46 -3.73
CA VAL A 161 21.70 -10.66 -4.95
C VAL A 161 22.96 -9.85 -5.30
N LEU A 162 23.75 -9.49 -4.28
CA LEU A 162 24.99 -8.74 -4.43
C LEU A 162 26.16 -9.62 -4.96
N ASP A 163 26.04 -10.94 -4.78
CA ASP A 163 27.04 -11.92 -5.21
C ASP A 163 26.76 -12.46 -6.63
N GLY A 164 25.71 -11.95 -7.27
CA GLY A 164 25.32 -12.26 -8.65
C GLY A 164 24.28 -13.36 -8.79
N ASP A 165 23.79 -13.53 -10.04
CA ASP A 165 22.64 -14.36 -10.35
C ASP A 165 22.80 -15.83 -9.92
N GLU A 166 24.01 -16.40 -10.03
CA GLU A 166 24.22 -17.79 -9.62
C GLU A 166 24.10 -17.98 -8.10
N ALA A 167 24.52 -17.01 -7.30
CA ALA A 167 24.39 -17.06 -5.85
C ALA A 167 22.92 -16.94 -5.46
N LEU A 168 22.22 -16.00 -6.08
CA LEU A 168 20.78 -15.80 -5.88
C LEU A 168 19.99 -17.06 -6.24
N LEU A 169 20.26 -17.69 -7.38
CA LEU A 169 19.56 -18.91 -7.79
C LEU A 169 19.79 -20.08 -6.84
N ARG A 170 21.04 -20.25 -6.34
CA ARG A 170 21.32 -21.28 -5.32
C ARG A 170 20.55 -21.03 -4.03
N GLU A 171 20.39 -19.80 -3.61
CA GLU A 171 19.61 -19.46 -2.42
C GLU A 171 18.12 -19.72 -2.63
N VAL A 172 17.60 -19.39 -3.81
CA VAL A 172 16.20 -19.72 -4.18
C VAL A 172 15.98 -21.22 -4.13
N ASP A 173 16.85 -22.02 -4.78
CA ASP A 173 16.73 -23.48 -4.78
C ASP A 173 16.82 -24.07 -3.37
N HIS A 174 17.69 -23.52 -2.52
CA HIS A 174 17.82 -23.90 -1.13
C HIS A 174 16.53 -23.65 -0.33
N CYS A 175 15.96 -22.43 -0.42
CA CYS A 175 14.71 -22.08 0.25
C CYS A 175 13.54 -22.93 -0.23
N VAL A 176 13.41 -23.14 -1.55
CA VAL A 176 12.36 -23.99 -2.13
C VAL A 176 12.46 -25.42 -1.60
N ALA A 177 13.66 -25.99 -1.53
CA ALA A 177 13.83 -27.34 -0.99
C ALA A 177 13.40 -27.45 0.48
N LEU A 178 13.67 -26.45 1.30
CA LEU A 178 13.22 -26.39 2.70
C LEU A 178 11.70 -26.24 2.81
N GLU A 179 11.10 -25.40 1.95
CA GLU A 179 9.65 -25.23 1.89
C GLU A 179 8.94 -26.53 1.51
N GLU A 180 9.43 -27.23 0.48
CA GLU A 180 8.88 -28.53 0.06
C GLU A 180 8.94 -29.57 1.19
N GLN A 181 10.03 -29.62 1.94
CA GLN A 181 10.18 -30.52 3.08
C GLN A 181 9.17 -30.19 4.19
N ALA A 182 8.99 -28.91 4.52
CA ALA A 182 8.04 -28.46 5.54
C ALA A 182 6.60 -28.82 5.14
N ILE A 183 6.23 -28.50 3.90
CA ILE A 183 4.90 -28.78 3.34
C ILE A 183 4.60 -30.28 3.32
N ALA A 184 5.57 -31.10 2.87
CA ALA A 184 5.42 -32.56 2.86
C ALA A 184 5.26 -33.17 4.26
N ALA A 185 5.85 -32.52 5.28
CA ALA A 185 5.69 -32.87 6.68
C ALA A 185 4.38 -32.36 7.31
N GLY A 186 3.49 -31.71 6.54
CA GLY A 186 2.24 -31.13 7.04
C GLY A 186 2.43 -29.84 7.85
N ARG A 187 3.62 -29.23 7.78
CA ARG A 187 3.94 -27.98 8.51
C ARG A 187 3.89 -26.76 7.59
N THR A 188 3.66 -25.59 8.16
CA THR A 188 3.64 -24.33 7.41
C THR A 188 5.05 -23.78 7.27
N ALA A 189 5.55 -23.72 6.03
CA ALA A 189 6.79 -23.01 5.72
C ALA A 189 6.56 -21.50 5.79
N VAL A 190 7.41 -20.78 6.53
CA VAL A 190 7.38 -19.31 6.63
C VAL A 190 8.67 -18.78 6.03
N CYS A 191 8.63 -18.42 4.76
CA CYS A 191 9.76 -17.83 4.05
C CYS A 191 9.74 -16.31 4.23
N TYR A 192 10.85 -15.73 4.69
CA TYR A 192 10.94 -14.30 4.92
C TYR A 192 12.32 -13.77 4.54
N SER A 193 12.33 -12.56 3.99
CA SER A 193 13.59 -11.87 3.67
C SER A 193 14.34 -11.51 4.95
N ARG A 194 15.68 -11.47 4.86
CA ARG A 194 16.55 -11.03 5.94
C ARG A 194 16.04 -9.74 6.58
N ARG A 195 16.00 -9.68 7.92
CA ARG A 195 15.44 -8.55 8.68
C ARG A 195 16.43 -7.41 8.91
N THR A 196 17.70 -7.59 8.56
CA THR A 196 18.70 -6.53 8.59
C THR A 196 18.70 -5.80 7.25
N LEU A 197 18.43 -4.50 7.26
CA LEU A 197 18.49 -3.66 6.07
C LEU A 197 19.95 -3.29 5.80
N HIS A 198 20.46 -3.67 4.63
CA HIS A 198 21.74 -3.19 4.12
C HIS A 198 21.48 -2.06 3.14
N SER A 199 22.02 -0.88 3.43
CA SER A 199 22.04 0.24 2.48
C SER A 199 23.32 0.13 1.68
N LEU A 200 23.18 0.01 0.36
CA LEU A 200 24.31 0.19 -0.54
C LEU A 200 24.66 1.68 -0.52
N ALA A 201 25.90 2.00 -0.24
CA ALA A 201 26.40 3.36 -0.46
C ALA A 201 26.43 3.61 -1.96
N ASP A 202 25.84 4.73 -2.41
CA ASP A 202 25.95 5.22 -3.79
C ASP A 202 27.39 5.50 -4.19
#